data_9cde80008c3d83a594d637a36e5333b2
#
_entry.id   9cde80008c3d83a594d637a36e5333b2
#
_cell.length_a   1.000
_cell.length_b   1.000
_cell.length_c   1.000
_cell.angle_alpha   90.00
_cell.angle_beta   90.00
_cell.angle_gamma   90.00
#
_symmetry.space_group_name_H-M   'P 1'
#
loop_
_entity.id
_entity.type
_entity.pdbx_description
1 polymer ?
#
loop_
_entity_poly.entity_id
_entity_poly.type
_entity_poly.pdbx_seq_one_letter_code
_entity_poly.pdbx_strand_id
1 'polypeptide(L)'
;RHRHRQRPAKAEQNHHGQTKDDVFLCIPPLYHTGAKMHWFGSLLTGGKAVLLKGTSPKTILQAVSEEHCTIVWLLVPWAQDLLLALDNKELDIADYDLDQWRLMHIGAQPVPPSLIKHWKEYFPHHQYDTNYGLSESIGPGCVHLGVDNIDKVGAIGKAGYGWEAKIIDEQGETVKQGETGELAVKGPGVMTCYYRDPKATAEVLHDGWLYTGDMAMEDEDGFIFLVDRKKDVIISGGENIYPVQIEDFLRTNEAILDVAVIGLADHRLGEISAAIIELKPGVECTEEDIQEFCKKLPRYKRPRKIIFADVPRNPTGKIEKPKLREKYGATHLVAAQNQG
;
A
#
# COMPACT_ATOMS: atom_id res chain seq x y z
N ARG A 1 -34.49 11.59 15.94
CA ARG A 1 -34.33 10.30 15.21
C ARG A 1 -33.89 10.43 13.73
N HIS A 2 -33.66 11.64 13.20
CA HIS A 2 -33.27 11.85 11.78
C HIS A 2 -31.78 12.13 11.54
N ARG A 3 -30.92 12.11 12.58
CA ARG A 3 -29.49 12.47 12.44
C ARG A 3 -28.55 11.35 11.95
N HIS A 4 -28.99 10.09 11.93
CA HIS A 4 -28.11 8.97 11.58
C HIS A 4 -28.07 8.58 10.08
N ARG A 5 -28.99 9.05 9.23
CA ARG A 5 -29.06 8.65 7.82
C ARG A 5 -28.21 9.49 6.84
N GLN A 6 -27.69 10.65 7.26
CA GLN A 6 -26.90 11.52 6.37
C GLN A 6 -25.38 11.37 6.51
N ARG A 7 -24.90 10.64 7.51
CA ARG A 7 -23.46 10.55 7.82
C ARG A 7 -22.60 9.80 6.79
N PRO A 8 -23.01 8.65 6.21
CA PRO A 8 -22.18 7.96 5.24
C PRO A 8 -21.93 8.74 3.95
N ALA A 9 -22.97 9.32 3.37
CA ALA A 9 -22.84 10.11 2.15
C ALA A 9 -21.96 11.36 2.32
N LYS A 10 -22.02 12.03 3.49
CA LYS A 10 -21.12 13.15 3.78
C LYS A 10 -19.67 12.72 3.97
N ALA A 11 -19.44 11.55 4.58
CA ALA A 11 -18.11 11.00 4.74
C ALA A 11 -17.47 10.68 3.39
N GLU A 12 -18.24 10.05 2.48
CA GLU A 12 -17.79 9.73 1.13
C GLU A 12 -17.54 11.00 0.30
N GLN A 13 -18.45 11.97 0.32
CA GLN A 13 -18.23 13.26 -0.34
C GLN A 13 -16.99 13.99 0.15
N ASN A 14 -16.73 13.97 1.46
CA ASN A 14 -15.52 14.58 2.00
C ASN A 14 -14.25 13.79 1.67
N HIS A 15 -14.39 12.48 1.46
CA HIS A 15 -13.27 11.59 1.19
C HIS A 15 -12.68 11.79 -0.21
N HIS A 16 -13.53 11.79 -1.25
CA HIS A 16 -13.10 11.95 -2.64
C HIS A 16 -13.62 13.22 -3.30
N GLY A 17 -14.36 14.04 -2.58
CA GLY A 17 -15.16 15.09 -3.20
C GLY A 17 -16.15 14.55 -4.23
N GLN A 18 -16.60 13.30 -4.09
CA GLN A 18 -17.50 12.62 -5.01
C GLN A 18 -18.90 13.23 -4.95
N THR A 19 -19.50 13.45 -6.11
CA THR A 19 -20.83 14.03 -6.29
C THR A 19 -21.73 13.12 -7.13
N LYS A 20 -22.98 13.50 -7.29
CA LYS A 20 -23.92 12.80 -8.17
C LYS A 20 -23.53 12.85 -9.67
N ASP A 21 -22.68 13.79 -10.04
CA ASP A 21 -22.25 14.01 -11.41
C ASP A 21 -20.98 13.21 -11.74
N ASP A 22 -20.39 12.54 -10.73
CA ASP A 22 -19.20 11.73 -10.93
C ASP A 22 -19.53 10.33 -11.47
N VAL A 23 -18.62 9.83 -12.29
CA VAL A 23 -18.59 8.46 -12.80
C VAL A 23 -17.36 7.75 -12.22
N PHE A 24 -17.59 6.80 -11.33
CA PHE A 24 -16.53 6.08 -10.63
C PHE A 24 -16.19 4.77 -11.35
N LEU A 25 -14.96 4.62 -11.83
CA LEU A 25 -14.46 3.35 -12.38
C LEU A 25 -13.91 2.47 -11.26
N CYS A 26 -14.61 1.38 -10.97
CA CYS A 26 -14.25 0.38 -10.00
C CYS A 26 -13.66 -0.85 -10.69
N ILE A 27 -12.35 -1.04 -10.58
CA ILE A 27 -11.62 -2.13 -11.23
C ILE A 27 -11.48 -3.35 -10.31
N PRO A 28 -11.15 -3.21 -9.00
CA PRO A 28 -10.99 -4.35 -8.13
C PRO A 28 -12.29 -5.16 -7.96
N PRO A 29 -12.19 -6.48 -7.74
CA PRO A 29 -13.35 -7.33 -7.54
C PRO A 29 -14.22 -6.88 -6.36
N LEU A 30 -15.54 -7.01 -6.47
CA LEU A 30 -16.50 -6.59 -5.42
C LEU A 30 -16.39 -7.38 -4.10
N TYR A 31 -15.65 -8.47 -4.04
CA TYR A 31 -15.34 -9.09 -2.75
C TYR A 31 -14.29 -8.29 -1.96
N HIS A 32 -13.52 -7.42 -2.59
CA HIS A 32 -12.58 -6.51 -1.94
C HIS A 32 -13.34 -5.39 -1.24
N THR A 33 -13.02 -5.12 0.04
CA THR A 33 -13.73 -4.12 0.86
C THR A 33 -13.71 -2.73 0.23
N GLY A 34 -12.55 -2.30 -0.28
CA GLY A 34 -12.44 -1.01 -0.95
C GLY A 34 -13.34 -0.89 -2.19
N ALA A 35 -13.43 -1.94 -3.03
CA ALA A 35 -14.34 -1.92 -4.19
C ALA A 35 -15.80 -1.73 -3.76
N LYS A 36 -16.24 -2.43 -2.71
CA LYS A 36 -17.59 -2.29 -2.17
C LYS A 36 -17.85 -0.88 -1.64
N MET A 37 -16.89 -0.32 -0.91
CA MET A 37 -17.01 1.01 -0.32
C MET A 37 -17.26 2.07 -1.41
N HIS A 38 -16.45 2.07 -2.46
CA HIS A 38 -16.59 3.04 -3.55
C HIS A 38 -17.85 2.82 -4.41
N TRP A 39 -18.20 1.56 -4.63
CA TRP A 39 -19.46 1.25 -5.31
C TRP A 39 -20.68 1.73 -4.52
N PHE A 40 -20.72 1.46 -3.21
CA PHE A 40 -21.77 1.97 -2.35
C PHE A 40 -21.73 3.51 -2.23
N GLY A 41 -20.54 4.12 -2.23
CA GLY A 41 -20.37 5.56 -2.26
C GLY A 41 -21.08 6.19 -3.47
N SER A 42 -20.89 5.64 -4.66
CA SER A 42 -21.58 6.08 -5.88
C SER A 42 -23.10 5.96 -5.77
N LEU A 43 -23.61 4.85 -5.20
CA LEU A 43 -25.04 4.69 -4.97
C LEU A 43 -25.60 5.72 -3.97
N LEU A 44 -24.85 6.03 -2.91
CA LEU A 44 -25.27 6.97 -1.88
C LEU A 44 -25.25 8.42 -2.35
N THR A 45 -24.33 8.78 -3.23
CA THR A 45 -24.23 10.11 -3.82
C THR A 45 -25.19 10.30 -4.99
N GLY A 46 -25.71 9.20 -5.57
CA GLY A 46 -26.54 9.19 -6.78
C GLY A 46 -25.72 9.29 -8.06
N GLY A 47 -24.40 9.06 -7.97
CA GLY A 47 -23.49 9.02 -9.12
C GLY A 47 -23.53 7.67 -9.86
N LYS A 48 -22.82 7.60 -10.99
CA LYS A 48 -22.64 6.37 -11.77
C LYS A 48 -21.42 5.60 -11.26
N ALA A 49 -21.51 4.27 -11.19
CA ALA A 49 -20.37 3.39 -11.00
C ALA A 49 -20.23 2.46 -12.20
N VAL A 50 -19.03 2.35 -12.74
CA VAL A 50 -18.64 1.43 -13.81
C VAL A 50 -17.84 0.30 -13.18
N LEU A 51 -18.28 -0.94 -13.33
CA LEU A 51 -17.58 -2.12 -12.88
C LEU A 51 -16.80 -2.71 -14.06
N LEU A 52 -15.48 -2.58 -14.03
CA LEU A 52 -14.63 -3.04 -15.12
C LEU A 52 -14.23 -4.50 -14.91
N LYS A 53 -14.35 -5.29 -15.96
CA LYS A 53 -13.81 -6.64 -16.03
C LYS A 53 -12.51 -6.61 -16.83
N GLY A 54 -11.41 -6.77 -16.14
CA GLY A 54 -10.07 -6.75 -16.74
C GLY A 54 -9.25 -5.55 -16.25
N THR A 55 -7.94 -5.68 -16.32
CA THR A 55 -7.01 -4.74 -15.69
C THR A 55 -5.88 -4.29 -16.62
N SER A 56 -5.98 -4.63 -17.93
CA SER A 56 -4.95 -4.19 -18.87
C SER A 56 -5.00 -2.66 -19.05
N PRO A 57 -3.85 -2.00 -19.24
CA PRO A 57 -3.78 -0.57 -19.49
C PRO A 57 -4.75 -0.08 -20.55
N LYS A 58 -4.81 -0.79 -21.69
CA LYS A 58 -5.73 -0.49 -22.79
C LYS A 58 -7.19 -0.54 -22.35
N THR A 59 -7.59 -1.59 -21.63
CA THR A 59 -8.99 -1.76 -21.17
C THR A 59 -9.38 -0.66 -20.19
N ILE A 60 -8.44 -0.22 -19.34
CA ILE A 60 -8.68 0.87 -18.38
C ILE A 60 -8.90 2.18 -19.14
N LEU A 61 -8.00 2.56 -20.07
CA LEU A 61 -8.15 3.81 -20.83
C LEU A 61 -9.40 3.83 -21.71
N GLN A 62 -9.74 2.68 -22.33
CA GLN A 62 -10.97 2.55 -23.10
C GLN A 62 -12.21 2.79 -22.22
N ALA A 63 -12.28 2.15 -21.04
CA ALA A 63 -13.42 2.34 -20.14
C ALA A 63 -13.52 3.79 -19.62
N VAL A 64 -12.40 4.44 -19.34
CA VAL A 64 -12.40 5.86 -18.94
C VAL A 64 -12.97 6.72 -20.06
N SER A 65 -12.52 6.51 -21.29
CA SER A 65 -12.95 7.25 -22.46
C SER A 65 -14.44 7.01 -22.80
N GLU A 66 -14.83 5.74 -22.95
CA GLU A 66 -16.18 5.37 -23.41
C GLU A 66 -17.28 5.64 -22.37
N GLU A 67 -16.98 5.46 -21.09
CA GLU A 67 -17.92 5.62 -20.00
C GLU A 67 -17.85 7.01 -19.34
N HIS A 68 -16.94 7.88 -19.81
CA HIS A 68 -16.65 9.22 -19.30
C HIS A 68 -16.35 9.21 -17.79
N CYS A 69 -15.45 8.32 -17.35
CA CYS A 69 -15.12 8.19 -15.95
C CYS A 69 -14.36 9.41 -15.42
N THR A 70 -14.80 9.93 -14.28
CA THR A 70 -14.22 11.11 -13.63
C THR A 70 -13.26 10.74 -12.49
N ILE A 71 -13.48 9.60 -11.86
CA ILE A 71 -12.69 9.05 -10.77
C ILE A 71 -12.34 7.61 -11.11
N VAL A 72 -11.07 7.26 -11.02
CA VAL A 72 -10.61 5.88 -11.28
C VAL A 72 -9.87 5.37 -10.06
N TRP A 73 -10.26 4.19 -9.56
CA TRP A 73 -9.49 3.51 -8.53
C TRP A 73 -8.52 2.52 -9.13
N LEU A 74 -7.23 2.79 -8.93
CA LEU A 74 -6.12 1.95 -9.34
C LEU A 74 -5.45 1.26 -8.15
N LEU A 75 -4.94 0.06 -8.37
CA LEU A 75 -3.89 -0.50 -7.54
C LEU A 75 -2.54 0.01 -8.05
N VAL A 76 -1.55 0.08 -7.17
CA VAL A 76 -0.20 0.54 -7.55
C VAL A 76 0.37 -0.22 -8.76
N PRO A 77 0.29 -1.57 -8.86
CA PRO A 77 0.76 -2.28 -10.04
C PRO A 77 0.07 -1.86 -11.34
N TRP A 78 -1.25 -1.63 -11.31
CA TRP A 78 -1.98 -1.23 -12.53
C TRP A 78 -1.62 0.18 -13.00
N ALA A 79 -1.35 1.08 -12.05
CA ALA A 79 -0.82 2.40 -12.39
C ALA A 79 0.59 2.29 -12.99
N GLN A 80 1.44 1.41 -12.47
CA GLN A 80 2.77 1.13 -13.01
C GLN A 80 2.70 0.53 -14.42
N ASP A 81 1.84 -0.48 -14.62
CA ASP A 81 1.63 -1.11 -15.93
C ASP A 81 1.15 -0.10 -16.97
N LEU A 82 0.26 0.83 -16.58
CA LEU A 82 -0.24 1.87 -17.45
C LEU A 82 0.87 2.84 -17.87
N LEU A 83 1.68 3.30 -16.92
CA LEU A 83 2.83 4.16 -17.21
C LEU A 83 3.85 3.45 -18.10
N LEU A 84 4.14 2.18 -17.85
CA LEU A 84 5.06 1.39 -18.64
C LEU A 84 4.58 1.24 -20.11
N ALA A 85 3.28 1.02 -20.30
CA ALA A 85 2.70 0.93 -21.64
C ALA A 85 2.77 2.27 -22.40
N LEU A 86 2.65 3.41 -21.68
CA LEU A 86 2.83 4.74 -22.25
C LEU A 86 4.31 5.02 -22.58
N ASP A 87 5.23 4.69 -21.69
CA ASP A 87 6.68 4.85 -21.88
C ASP A 87 7.17 4.06 -23.11
N ASN A 88 6.67 2.83 -23.26
CA ASN A 88 7.00 1.95 -24.37
C ASN A 88 6.27 2.34 -25.68
N LYS A 89 5.39 3.35 -25.64
CA LYS A 89 4.55 3.74 -26.78
C LYS A 89 3.64 2.62 -27.31
N GLU A 90 3.26 1.71 -26.43
CA GLU A 90 2.25 0.68 -26.72
C GLU A 90 0.84 1.27 -26.73
N LEU A 91 0.66 2.38 -26.01
CA LEU A 91 -0.56 3.19 -25.93
C LEU A 91 -0.21 4.67 -26.11
N ASP A 92 -1.13 5.43 -26.72
CA ASP A 92 -1.06 6.88 -26.78
C ASP A 92 -2.30 7.47 -26.09
N ILE A 93 -2.10 8.38 -25.14
CA ILE A 93 -3.20 9.04 -24.44
C ILE A 93 -4.07 9.88 -25.39
N ALA A 94 -3.52 10.33 -26.52
CA ALA A 94 -4.25 11.09 -27.53
C ALA A 94 -5.35 10.28 -28.25
N ASP A 95 -5.29 8.93 -28.17
CA ASP A 95 -6.32 8.05 -28.73
C ASP A 95 -7.58 7.95 -27.86
N TYR A 96 -7.59 8.57 -26.68
CA TYR A 96 -8.66 8.45 -25.67
C TYR A 96 -9.18 9.81 -25.24
N ASP A 97 -10.49 9.90 -24.99
CA ASP A 97 -11.10 11.05 -24.32
C ASP A 97 -10.93 10.91 -22.80
N LEU A 98 -9.96 11.63 -22.23
CA LEU A 98 -9.58 11.54 -20.81
C LEU A 98 -9.76 12.87 -20.06
N ASP A 99 -10.22 13.93 -20.69
CA ASP A 99 -10.31 15.28 -20.11
C ASP A 99 -11.18 15.35 -18.85
N GLN A 100 -12.20 14.49 -18.77
CA GLN A 100 -13.12 14.40 -17.63
C GLN A 100 -12.49 13.64 -16.43
N TRP A 101 -11.42 12.88 -16.64
CA TRP A 101 -10.75 12.13 -15.56
C TRP A 101 -9.99 13.10 -14.65
N ARG A 102 -10.59 13.43 -13.53
CA ARG A 102 -10.05 14.43 -12.60
C ARG A 102 -9.25 13.85 -11.44
N LEU A 103 -9.57 12.62 -11.01
CA LEU A 103 -9.01 12.03 -9.79
C LEU A 103 -8.54 10.60 -10.02
N MET A 104 -7.27 10.34 -9.70
CA MET A 104 -6.73 9.02 -9.49
C MET A 104 -6.80 8.67 -8.01
N HIS A 105 -7.70 7.78 -7.64
CA HIS A 105 -7.68 7.16 -6.33
C HIS A 105 -6.78 5.92 -6.39
N ILE A 106 -5.77 5.85 -5.52
CA ILE A 106 -4.79 4.76 -5.54
C ILE A 106 -4.55 4.23 -4.13
N GLY A 107 -4.42 2.92 -3.97
CA GLY A 107 -4.24 2.36 -2.65
C GLY A 107 -4.03 0.86 -2.63
N ALA A 108 -4.49 0.25 -1.53
CA ALA A 108 -4.30 -1.15 -1.15
C ALA A 108 -2.86 -1.56 -0.81
N GLN A 109 -1.88 -0.70 -1.03
CA GLN A 109 -0.49 -0.80 -0.60
C GLN A 109 0.15 0.60 -0.54
N PRO A 110 1.32 0.78 0.10
CA PRO A 110 2.03 2.06 0.10
C PRO A 110 2.26 2.57 -1.33
N VAL A 111 2.03 3.86 -1.54
CA VAL A 111 2.16 4.50 -2.85
C VAL A 111 3.53 5.13 -2.97
N PRO A 112 4.40 4.66 -3.89
CA PRO A 112 5.73 5.23 -4.05
C PRO A 112 5.66 6.69 -4.54
N PRO A 113 6.42 7.63 -3.95
CA PRO A 113 6.50 9.00 -4.45
C PRO A 113 6.93 9.12 -5.92
N SER A 114 7.81 8.22 -6.38
CA SER A 114 8.25 8.16 -7.77
C SER A 114 7.10 7.88 -8.74
N LEU A 115 6.16 7.01 -8.34
CA LEU A 115 4.98 6.69 -9.15
C LEU A 115 4.13 7.94 -9.41
N ILE A 116 3.86 8.73 -8.38
CA ILE A 116 3.03 9.93 -8.52
C ILE A 116 3.76 11.02 -9.33
N LYS A 117 5.08 11.15 -9.16
CA LYS A 117 5.88 12.07 -9.99
C LYS A 117 5.80 11.68 -11.47
N HIS A 118 6.02 10.40 -11.79
CA HIS A 118 5.93 9.89 -13.15
C HIS A 118 4.51 10.01 -13.72
N TRP A 119 3.48 9.72 -12.90
CA TRP A 119 2.09 9.92 -13.28
C TRP A 119 1.79 11.34 -13.73
N LYS A 120 2.34 12.34 -13.03
CA LYS A 120 2.16 13.76 -13.35
C LYS A 120 2.82 14.20 -14.66
N GLU A 121 3.74 13.43 -15.22
CA GLU A 121 4.32 13.70 -16.53
C GLU A 121 3.30 13.47 -17.65
N TYR A 122 2.45 12.45 -17.53
CA TYR A 122 1.37 12.13 -18.46
C TYR A 122 0.06 12.85 -18.11
N PHE A 123 -0.25 12.96 -16.84
CA PHE A 123 -1.52 13.47 -16.31
C PHE A 123 -1.32 14.63 -15.33
N PRO A 124 -0.81 15.80 -15.79
CA PRO A 124 -0.42 16.91 -14.89
C PRO A 124 -1.61 17.49 -14.11
N HIS A 125 -2.84 17.40 -14.64
CA HIS A 125 -4.04 17.95 -14.04
C HIS A 125 -4.80 16.98 -13.13
N HIS A 126 -4.44 15.67 -13.13
CA HIS A 126 -5.09 14.72 -12.28
C HIS A 126 -4.83 15.02 -10.81
N GLN A 127 -5.87 14.99 -10.03
CA GLN A 127 -5.78 14.92 -8.58
C GLN A 127 -5.35 13.51 -8.17
N TYR A 128 -4.78 13.41 -6.99
CA TYR A 128 -4.38 12.14 -6.39
C TYR A 128 -4.96 12.06 -4.99
N ASP A 129 -5.51 10.93 -4.64
CA ASP A 129 -5.80 10.61 -3.25
C ASP A 129 -5.53 9.14 -2.94
N THR A 130 -5.39 8.84 -1.66
CA THR A 130 -5.28 7.48 -1.15
C THR A 130 -6.01 7.36 0.17
N ASN A 131 -6.32 6.14 0.56
CA ASN A 131 -6.83 5.82 1.87
C ASN A 131 -6.16 4.57 2.44
N TYR A 132 -6.20 4.48 3.74
CA TYR A 132 -5.77 3.32 4.49
C TYR A 132 -6.96 2.71 5.22
N GLY A 133 -7.14 1.43 5.03
CA GLY A 133 -8.16 0.65 5.74
C GLY A 133 -7.92 -0.84 5.60
N LEU A 134 -8.60 -1.58 6.47
CA LEU A 134 -8.57 -3.04 6.55
C LEU A 134 -9.99 -3.58 6.37
N SER A 135 -10.13 -4.88 6.13
CA SER A 135 -11.42 -5.56 6.18
C SER A 135 -12.08 -5.40 7.55
N GLU A 136 -11.27 -5.40 8.59
CA GLU A 136 -11.65 -5.23 9.99
C GLU A 136 -12.16 -3.84 10.33
N SER A 137 -11.88 -2.84 9.50
CA SER A 137 -12.37 -1.47 9.67
C SER A 137 -13.48 -1.08 8.70
N ILE A 138 -13.74 -1.86 7.64
CA ILE A 138 -14.76 -1.62 6.58
C ILE A 138 -14.68 -0.23 5.94
N GLY A 139 -13.66 0.51 6.19
CA GLY A 139 -13.55 1.87 5.67
C GLY A 139 -12.22 2.48 5.97
N PRO A 140 -11.99 3.68 5.48
CA PRO A 140 -10.73 4.34 5.67
C PRO A 140 -10.57 4.79 7.11
N GLY A 141 -9.70 4.13 7.85
CA GLY A 141 -9.23 4.64 9.14
C GLY A 141 -8.47 5.94 8.96
N CYS A 142 -7.65 6.02 7.90
CA CYS A 142 -6.93 7.24 7.52
C CYS A 142 -7.18 7.59 6.05
N VAL A 143 -7.09 8.88 5.73
CA VAL A 143 -7.28 9.43 4.38
C VAL A 143 -6.23 10.48 4.06
N HIS A 144 -5.73 10.44 2.84
CA HIS A 144 -4.85 11.45 2.26
C HIS A 144 -5.49 12.00 1.00
N LEU A 145 -6.01 13.21 1.09
CA LEU A 145 -6.60 13.92 -0.04
C LEU A 145 -5.49 14.72 -0.71
N GLY A 146 -5.08 14.26 -1.90
CA GLY A 146 -3.77 14.59 -2.47
C GLY A 146 -3.60 15.95 -3.11
N VAL A 147 -4.68 16.69 -3.39
CA VAL A 147 -4.57 17.95 -4.16
C VAL A 147 -3.68 18.97 -3.47
N ASP A 148 -3.90 19.16 -2.16
CA ASP A 148 -3.23 20.17 -1.36
C ASP A 148 -2.01 19.60 -0.58
N ASN A 149 -1.77 18.29 -0.68
CA ASN A 149 -0.76 17.59 0.12
C ASN A 149 0.16 16.71 -0.74
N ILE A 150 0.41 17.12 -1.98
CA ILE A 150 1.23 16.35 -2.92
C ILE A 150 2.68 16.15 -2.44
N ASP A 151 3.18 17.04 -1.61
CA ASP A 151 4.48 16.96 -0.94
C ASP A 151 4.54 15.86 0.13
N LYS A 152 3.38 15.38 0.59
CA LYS A 152 3.26 14.28 1.56
C LYS A 152 2.94 12.93 0.89
N VAL A 153 3.26 12.78 -0.39
CA VAL A 153 3.09 11.50 -1.10
C VAL A 153 3.86 10.38 -0.38
N GLY A 154 3.20 9.24 -0.22
CA GLY A 154 3.69 8.12 0.59
C GLY A 154 3.02 8.02 1.96
N ALA A 155 2.46 9.14 2.48
CA ALA A 155 1.62 9.08 3.67
C ALA A 155 0.25 8.45 3.35
N ILE A 156 -0.30 7.73 4.34
CA ILE A 156 -1.70 7.29 4.33
C ILE A 156 -2.67 8.41 4.77
N GLY A 157 -2.12 9.57 5.10
CA GLY A 157 -2.84 10.77 5.49
C GLY A 157 -3.09 10.88 6.98
N LYS A 158 -4.27 11.36 7.34
CA LYS A 158 -4.73 11.60 8.72
C LYS A 158 -5.99 10.79 9.00
N ALA A 159 -6.41 10.73 10.27
CA ALA A 159 -7.66 10.09 10.63
C ALA A 159 -8.83 10.59 9.77
N GLY A 160 -9.60 9.65 9.22
CA GLY A 160 -10.75 9.95 8.38
C GLY A 160 -11.90 10.59 9.15
N TYR A 161 -12.93 11.05 8.43
CA TYR A 161 -14.11 11.66 9.07
C TYR A 161 -14.83 10.68 10.01
N GLY A 162 -14.91 11.04 11.30
CA GLY A 162 -15.49 10.20 12.33
C GLY A 162 -14.59 9.06 12.80
N TRP A 163 -13.33 9.08 12.42
CA TRP A 163 -12.30 8.16 12.87
C TRP A 163 -11.32 8.86 13.81
N GLU A 164 -10.66 8.05 14.63
CA GLU A 164 -9.50 8.39 15.43
C GLU A 164 -8.36 7.46 15.04
N ALA A 165 -7.13 7.97 15.02
CA ALA A 165 -5.92 7.20 14.78
C ALA A 165 -4.87 7.59 15.82
N LYS A 166 -4.10 6.63 16.28
CA LYS A 166 -2.94 6.84 17.15
C LYS A 166 -1.87 5.80 16.86
N ILE A 167 -0.63 6.13 17.21
CA ILE A 167 0.49 5.22 17.12
C ILE A 167 0.87 4.81 18.53
N ILE A 168 0.98 3.52 18.80
CA ILE A 168 1.15 2.96 20.13
C ILE A 168 2.40 2.09 20.25
N ASP A 169 2.94 2.02 21.44
CA ASP A 169 3.99 1.09 21.82
C ASP A 169 3.45 -0.32 22.17
N GLU A 170 4.33 -1.20 22.64
CA GLU A 170 3.95 -2.56 23.04
C GLU A 170 3.05 -2.60 24.30
N GLN A 171 3.01 -1.53 25.09
CA GLN A 171 2.17 -1.39 26.26
C GLN A 171 0.78 -0.81 25.90
N GLY A 172 0.57 -0.39 24.64
CA GLY A 172 -0.66 0.23 24.14
C GLY A 172 -0.75 1.73 24.42
N GLU A 173 0.35 2.33 24.93
CA GLU A 173 0.44 3.76 25.18
C GLU A 173 0.83 4.51 23.90
N THR A 174 0.32 5.74 23.75
CA THR A 174 0.63 6.55 22.58
C THR A 174 2.11 6.97 22.60
N VAL A 175 2.83 6.68 21.51
CA VAL A 175 4.23 7.10 21.34
C VAL A 175 4.33 8.60 21.07
N LYS A 176 5.52 9.17 21.22
CA LYS A 176 5.77 10.56 20.86
C LYS A 176 5.73 10.73 19.34
N GLN A 177 5.35 11.92 18.91
CA GLN A 177 5.39 12.29 17.48
C GLN A 177 6.80 12.07 16.89
N GLY A 178 6.86 11.45 15.74
CA GLY A 178 8.11 11.04 15.09
C GLY A 178 8.64 9.67 15.51
N GLU A 179 8.12 9.07 16.57
CA GLU A 179 8.47 7.71 16.96
C GLU A 179 7.62 6.68 16.19
N THR A 180 8.21 5.51 15.95
CA THR A 180 7.53 4.41 15.27
C THR A 180 6.82 3.51 16.29
N GLY A 181 5.58 3.15 16.02
CA GLY A 181 4.79 2.23 16.81
C GLY A 181 3.73 1.54 15.96
N GLU A 182 2.86 0.75 16.59
CA GLU A 182 1.72 0.12 15.91
C GLU A 182 0.60 1.14 15.70
N LEU A 183 0.06 1.20 14.47
CA LEU A 183 -1.12 2.01 14.18
C LEU A 183 -2.36 1.38 14.80
N ALA A 184 -3.07 2.15 15.60
CA ALA A 184 -4.38 1.81 16.12
C ALA A 184 -5.43 2.79 15.59
N VAL A 185 -6.58 2.27 15.16
CA VAL A 185 -7.69 3.09 14.65
C VAL A 185 -8.98 2.78 15.41
N LYS A 186 -9.82 3.80 15.55
CA LYS A 186 -11.14 3.70 16.18
C LYS A 186 -12.16 4.46 15.36
N GLY A 187 -13.30 3.84 15.10
CA GLY A 187 -14.34 4.48 14.32
C GLY A 187 -15.54 3.58 14.08
N PRO A 188 -16.56 4.10 13.39
CA PRO A 188 -17.85 3.41 13.22
C PRO A 188 -17.79 2.15 12.35
N GLY A 189 -16.71 1.98 11.58
CA GLY A 189 -16.50 0.82 10.72
C GLY A 189 -15.69 -0.30 11.35
N VAL A 190 -15.14 -0.11 12.57
CA VAL A 190 -14.40 -1.19 13.26
C VAL A 190 -15.32 -2.39 13.49
N MET A 191 -14.83 -3.57 13.12
CA MET A 191 -15.56 -4.83 13.26
C MET A 191 -15.99 -5.10 14.71
N THR A 192 -17.07 -5.86 14.86
CA THR A 192 -17.50 -6.32 16.20
C THR A 192 -16.59 -7.44 16.71
N CYS A 193 -16.22 -8.39 15.83
CA CYS A 193 -15.37 -9.53 16.20
C CYS A 193 -14.97 -10.35 14.95
N TYR A 194 -13.99 -11.21 15.08
CA TYR A 194 -13.80 -12.34 14.17
C TYR A 194 -14.81 -13.43 14.44
N TYR A 195 -15.40 -13.97 13.39
CA TYR A 195 -16.44 -14.99 13.51
C TYR A 195 -15.92 -16.26 14.19
N ARG A 196 -16.53 -16.64 15.32
CA ARG A 196 -16.16 -17.80 16.15
C ARG A 196 -14.68 -17.85 16.59
N ASP A 197 -14.01 -16.71 16.62
CA ASP A 197 -12.63 -16.60 17.09
C ASP A 197 -12.48 -15.47 18.14
N PRO A 198 -12.93 -15.71 19.37
CA PRO A 198 -12.81 -14.72 20.45
C PRO A 198 -11.35 -14.45 20.85
N LYS A 199 -10.45 -15.43 20.63
CA LYS A 199 -9.04 -15.27 20.95
C LYS A 199 -8.40 -14.27 19.99
N ALA A 200 -8.49 -14.50 18.68
CA ALA A 200 -7.98 -13.53 17.69
C ALA A 200 -8.66 -12.16 17.81
N THR A 201 -9.94 -12.12 18.20
CA THR A 201 -10.64 -10.85 18.44
C THR A 201 -10.02 -10.08 19.60
N ALA A 202 -9.73 -10.74 20.73
CA ALA A 202 -9.13 -10.11 21.90
C ALA A 202 -7.69 -9.65 21.67
N GLU A 203 -6.98 -10.25 20.70
CA GLU A 203 -5.62 -9.86 20.34
C GLU A 203 -5.58 -8.51 19.60
N VAL A 204 -6.67 -8.10 18.92
CA VAL A 204 -6.68 -6.91 18.08
C VAL A 204 -7.68 -5.83 18.49
N LEU A 205 -8.69 -6.15 19.30
CA LEU A 205 -9.70 -5.17 19.75
C LEU A 205 -9.52 -4.84 21.24
N HIS A 206 -9.19 -3.58 21.52
CA HIS A 206 -8.97 -3.06 22.87
C HIS A 206 -9.75 -1.76 23.09
N ASP A 207 -10.79 -1.76 23.92
CA ASP A 207 -11.61 -0.58 24.25
C ASP A 207 -12.13 0.22 23.04
N GLY A 208 -12.50 -0.52 21.98
CA GLY A 208 -13.00 0.05 20.73
C GLY A 208 -11.91 0.49 19.75
N TRP A 209 -10.64 0.31 20.10
CA TRP A 209 -9.51 0.46 19.21
C TRP A 209 -9.19 -0.84 18.49
N LEU A 210 -8.99 -0.77 17.19
CA LEU A 210 -8.46 -1.86 16.37
C LEU A 210 -6.94 -1.66 16.25
N TYR A 211 -6.17 -2.59 16.80
CA TYR A 211 -4.73 -2.69 16.63
C TYR A 211 -4.48 -3.36 15.28
N THR A 212 -3.90 -2.61 14.35
CA THR A 212 -3.94 -2.98 12.93
C THR A 212 -2.87 -3.98 12.52
N GLY A 213 -1.82 -4.13 13.34
CA GLY A 213 -0.64 -4.89 12.98
C GLY A 213 0.25 -4.19 11.94
N ASP A 214 -0.02 -2.94 11.60
CA ASP A 214 0.82 -2.13 10.74
C ASP A 214 1.63 -1.15 11.59
N MET A 215 2.95 -1.11 11.37
CA MET A 215 3.85 -0.15 11.99
C MET A 215 3.77 1.17 11.25
N ALA A 216 3.69 2.27 11.98
CA ALA A 216 3.55 3.59 11.42
C ALA A 216 4.33 4.64 12.23
N MET A 217 4.48 5.81 11.64
CA MET A 217 5.06 7.00 12.23
C MET A 217 4.21 8.20 11.84
N GLU A 218 4.00 9.14 12.74
CA GLU A 218 3.33 10.40 12.48
C GLU A 218 4.38 11.52 12.37
N ASP A 219 4.34 12.31 11.30
CA ASP A 219 5.23 13.44 11.12
C ASP A 219 4.76 14.68 11.91
N GLU A 220 5.54 15.76 11.87
CA GLU A 220 5.26 17.01 12.57
C GLU A 220 3.97 17.71 12.12
N ASP A 221 3.50 17.43 10.92
CA ASP A 221 2.24 17.96 10.36
C ASP A 221 1.04 17.04 10.64
N GLY A 222 1.25 15.92 11.35
CA GLY A 222 0.22 14.95 11.69
C GLY A 222 -0.14 13.99 10.56
N PHE A 223 0.73 13.84 9.53
CA PHE A 223 0.56 12.83 8.50
C PHE A 223 1.16 11.50 8.95
N ILE A 224 0.42 10.43 8.74
CA ILE A 224 0.81 9.08 9.12
C ILE A 224 1.43 8.37 7.92
N PHE A 225 2.62 7.82 8.12
CA PHE A 225 3.36 7.02 7.17
C PHE A 225 3.43 5.58 7.65
N LEU A 226 3.06 4.63 6.81
CA LEU A 226 3.29 3.23 7.11
C LEU A 226 4.79 2.93 6.97
N VAL A 227 5.33 2.27 7.96
CA VAL A 227 6.74 1.87 7.98
C VAL A 227 6.88 0.42 7.52
N ASP A 228 6.07 -0.48 8.08
CA ASP A 228 6.02 -1.90 7.69
C ASP A 228 4.84 -2.63 8.37
N ARG A 229 4.74 -3.93 8.16
CA ARG A 229 3.93 -4.84 8.96
C ARG A 229 4.68 -5.26 10.22
N LYS A 230 4.05 -5.21 11.39
CA LYS A 230 4.62 -5.65 12.68
C LYS A 230 5.27 -7.04 12.59
N LYS A 231 4.58 -7.98 11.93
CA LYS A 231 5.06 -9.36 11.69
C LYS A 231 6.20 -9.48 10.66
N ASP A 232 6.44 -8.45 9.88
CA ASP A 232 7.46 -8.42 8.83
C ASP A 232 8.71 -7.66 9.26
N VAL A 233 8.66 -6.92 10.39
CA VAL A 233 9.82 -6.27 10.99
C VAL A 233 10.88 -7.31 11.30
N ILE A 234 12.10 -7.05 10.86
CA ILE A 234 13.26 -7.93 11.08
C ILE A 234 14.02 -7.41 12.29
N ILE A 235 14.18 -8.25 13.31
CA ILE A 235 14.93 -7.89 14.52
C ILE A 235 16.34 -8.46 14.40
N SER A 236 17.29 -7.59 14.07
CA SER A 236 18.67 -7.96 13.82
C SER A 236 19.64 -7.32 14.81
N GLY A 237 20.18 -8.09 15.73
CA GLY A 237 21.10 -7.58 16.73
C GLY A 237 20.53 -6.50 17.65
N GLY A 238 19.21 -6.54 17.88
CA GLY A 238 18.49 -5.56 18.69
C GLY A 238 17.98 -4.33 17.91
N GLU A 239 18.28 -4.23 16.61
CA GLU A 239 17.81 -3.16 15.76
C GLU A 239 16.57 -3.62 14.97
N ASN A 240 15.55 -2.77 14.90
CA ASN A 240 14.39 -2.98 14.05
C ASN A 240 14.70 -2.56 12.61
N ILE A 241 14.67 -3.51 11.70
CA ILE A 241 14.83 -3.28 10.27
C ILE A 241 13.48 -3.42 9.62
N TYR A 242 13.08 -2.39 8.87
CA TYR A 242 11.81 -2.33 8.17
C TYR A 242 12.02 -2.68 6.70
N PRO A 243 11.59 -3.88 6.25
CA PRO A 243 11.75 -4.36 4.87
C PRO A 243 11.32 -3.37 3.79
N VAL A 244 10.18 -2.73 3.96
CA VAL A 244 9.62 -1.78 2.98
C VAL A 244 10.60 -0.65 2.65
N GLN A 245 11.34 -0.14 3.63
CA GLN A 245 12.31 0.93 3.41
C GLN A 245 13.48 0.48 2.51
N ILE A 246 13.88 -0.78 2.64
CA ILE A 246 14.94 -1.37 1.82
C ILE A 246 14.40 -1.69 0.43
N GLU A 247 13.18 -2.23 0.34
CA GLU A 247 12.50 -2.52 -0.92
C GLU A 247 12.31 -1.26 -1.76
N ASP A 248 11.84 -0.16 -1.16
CA ASP A 248 11.65 1.11 -1.85
C ASP A 248 12.97 1.69 -2.35
N PHE A 249 14.03 1.57 -1.55
CA PHE A 249 15.37 1.97 -1.99
C PHE A 249 15.86 1.11 -3.15
N LEU A 250 15.73 -0.21 -3.06
CA LEU A 250 16.19 -1.13 -4.12
C LEU A 250 15.40 -0.94 -5.42
N ARG A 251 14.10 -0.61 -5.36
CA ARG A 251 13.29 -0.30 -6.56
C ARG A 251 13.78 0.92 -7.34
N THR A 252 14.61 1.77 -6.76
CA THR A 252 15.25 2.88 -7.49
C THR A 252 16.41 2.44 -8.38
N ASN A 253 16.82 1.17 -8.33
CA ASN A 253 17.85 0.62 -9.19
C ASN A 253 17.24 0.16 -10.52
N GLU A 254 17.75 0.67 -11.63
CA GLU A 254 17.22 0.44 -12.98
C GLU A 254 17.26 -1.03 -13.43
N ALA A 255 18.11 -1.86 -12.83
CA ALA A 255 18.22 -3.29 -13.15
C ALA A 255 17.09 -4.13 -12.51
N ILE A 256 16.44 -3.62 -11.48
CA ILE A 256 15.47 -4.36 -10.67
C ILE A 256 14.07 -4.21 -11.27
N LEU A 257 13.41 -5.34 -11.51
CA LEU A 257 11.99 -5.41 -11.87
C LEU A 257 11.12 -5.38 -10.62
N ASP A 258 11.41 -6.26 -9.66
CA ASP A 258 10.69 -6.32 -8.38
C ASP A 258 11.63 -6.79 -7.25
N VAL A 259 11.24 -6.52 -6.01
CA VAL A 259 12.04 -6.89 -4.84
C VAL A 259 11.18 -7.13 -3.62
N ALA A 260 11.54 -8.14 -2.85
CA ALA A 260 11.01 -8.43 -1.52
C ALA A 260 12.14 -8.61 -0.52
N VAL A 261 12.00 -8.03 0.66
CA VAL A 261 12.96 -8.22 1.76
C VAL A 261 12.29 -9.00 2.88
N ILE A 262 12.97 -10.05 3.36
CA ILE A 262 12.51 -10.92 4.44
C ILE A 262 13.58 -11.12 5.50
N GLY A 263 13.17 -11.44 6.73
CA GLY A 263 14.05 -11.94 7.78
C GLY A 263 14.37 -13.40 7.57
N LEU A 264 15.64 -13.75 7.74
CA LEU A 264 16.11 -15.13 7.83
C LEU A 264 16.76 -15.32 9.19
N ALA A 265 16.50 -16.46 9.83
CA ALA A 265 17.05 -16.77 11.14
C ALA A 265 18.59 -16.76 11.14
N ASP A 266 19.21 -16.09 12.11
CA ASP A 266 20.66 -16.02 12.31
C ASP A 266 21.00 -16.31 13.76
N HIS A 267 21.98 -17.19 13.97
CA HIS A 267 22.35 -17.68 15.33
C HIS A 267 22.89 -16.57 16.23
N ARG A 268 23.48 -15.52 15.68
CA ARG A 268 24.13 -14.43 16.44
C ARG A 268 23.25 -13.20 16.57
N LEU A 269 22.49 -12.87 15.53
CA LEU A 269 21.74 -11.62 15.45
C LEU A 269 20.24 -11.80 15.64
N GLY A 270 19.77 -13.05 15.80
CA GLY A 270 18.35 -13.40 15.79
C GLY A 270 17.86 -13.52 14.37
N GLU A 271 17.89 -12.43 13.62
CA GLU A 271 17.56 -12.42 12.19
C GLU A 271 18.59 -11.61 11.39
N ILE A 272 18.63 -11.89 10.09
CA ILE A 272 19.32 -11.06 9.08
C ILE A 272 18.37 -10.72 7.95
N SER A 273 18.54 -9.56 7.35
CA SER A 273 17.77 -9.18 6.17
C SER A 273 18.31 -9.87 4.90
N ALA A 274 17.38 -10.45 4.13
CA ALA A 274 17.65 -11.03 2.81
C ALA A 274 16.78 -10.32 1.77
N ALA A 275 17.40 -9.82 0.69
CA ALA A 275 16.71 -9.25 -0.46
C ALA A 275 16.54 -10.32 -1.53
N ILE A 276 15.30 -10.61 -1.89
CA ILE A 276 14.93 -11.42 -3.05
C ILE A 276 14.65 -10.45 -4.18
N ILE A 277 15.44 -10.54 -5.26
CA ILE A 277 15.46 -9.56 -6.35
C ILE A 277 15.12 -10.25 -7.66
N GLU A 278 14.10 -9.76 -8.30
CA GLU A 278 13.75 -10.10 -9.68
C GLU A 278 14.34 -9.04 -10.61
N LEU A 279 15.20 -9.46 -11.54
CA LEU A 279 15.83 -8.57 -12.51
C LEU A 279 14.93 -8.35 -13.71
N LYS A 280 15.06 -7.20 -14.35
CA LYS A 280 14.42 -6.95 -15.64
C LYS A 280 14.93 -7.92 -16.72
N PRO A 281 14.09 -8.33 -17.66
CA PRO A 281 14.50 -9.23 -18.73
C PRO A 281 15.71 -8.70 -19.50
N GLY A 282 16.73 -9.55 -19.66
CA GLY A 282 17.94 -9.22 -20.43
C GLY A 282 18.95 -8.30 -19.72
N VAL A 283 18.71 -7.97 -18.46
CA VAL A 283 19.66 -7.18 -17.65
C VAL A 283 20.53 -8.12 -16.82
N GLU A 284 21.86 -7.94 -16.91
CA GLU A 284 22.82 -8.61 -16.05
C GLU A 284 23.14 -7.72 -14.84
N CYS A 285 23.06 -8.28 -13.65
CA CYS A 285 23.39 -7.61 -12.40
C CYS A 285 23.88 -8.66 -11.40
N THR A 286 25.02 -8.39 -10.77
CA THR A 286 25.63 -9.30 -9.81
C THR A 286 25.25 -8.98 -8.38
N GLU A 287 25.54 -9.90 -7.44
CA GLU A 287 25.38 -9.64 -6.02
C GLU A 287 26.25 -8.46 -5.55
N GLU A 288 27.46 -8.36 -6.08
CA GLU A 288 28.41 -7.29 -5.80
C GLU A 288 27.86 -5.92 -6.25
N ASP A 289 27.20 -5.83 -7.40
CA ASP A 289 26.58 -4.60 -7.89
C ASP A 289 25.49 -4.13 -6.95
N ILE A 290 24.64 -5.05 -6.49
CA ILE A 290 23.59 -4.74 -5.51
C ILE A 290 24.18 -4.36 -4.16
N GLN A 291 25.22 -5.06 -3.69
CA GLN A 291 25.89 -4.70 -2.45
C GLN A 291 26.53 -3.32 -2.52
N GLU A 292 27.17 -2.97 -3.65
CA GLU A 292 27.74 -1.64 -3.89
C GLU A 292 26.63 -0.57 -3.87
N PHE A 293 25.52 -0.81 -4.58
CA PHE A 293 24.37 0.07 -4.58
C PHE A 293 23.84 0.30 -3.16
N CYS A 294 23.75 -0.76 -2.35
CA CYS A 294 23.28 -0.72 -0.96
C CYS A 294 24.23 0.03 -0.01
N LYS A 295 25.46 0.38 -0.41
CA LYS A 295 26.33 1.22 0.42
C LYS A 295 25.75 2.60 0.73
N LYS A 296 24.81 3.08 -0.08
CA LYS A 296 24.05 4.30 0.17
C LYS A 296 23.09 4.19 1.36
N LEU A 297 22.72 2.98 1.76
CA LEU A 297 21.92 2.73 2.95
C LEU A 297 22.79 2.74 4.22
N PRO A 298 22.22 3.09 5.39
CA PRO A 298 22.84 2.86 6.69
C PRO A 298 23.26 1.39 6.83
N ARG A 299 24.40 1.13 7.47
CA ARG A 299 25.00 -0.19 7.53
C ARG A 299 24.05 -1.29 8.04
N TYR A 300 23.24 -1.00 9.06
CA TYR A 300 22.32 -1.96 9.65
C TYR A 300 21.14 -2.32 8.73
N LYS A 301 20.77 -1.45 7.79
CA LYS A 301 19.70 -1.68 6.79
C LYS A 301 20.17 -2.44 5.54
N ARG A 302 21.47 -2.60 5.34
CA ARG A 302 21.99 -3.28 4.14
C ARG A 302 21.64 -4.75 4.19
N PRO A 303 20.99 -5.31 3.15
CA PRO A 303 20.73 -6.74 3.09
C PRO A 303 22.03 -7.54 3.24
N ARG A 304 22.01 -8.52 4.13
CA ARG A 304 23.15 -9.40 4.35
C ARG A 304 23.18 -10.58 3.39
N LYS A 305 22.06 -10.84 2.74
CA LYS A 305 21.94 -11.86 1.71
C LYS A 305 21.16 -11.30 0.53
N ILE A 306 21.63 -11.60 -0.68
CA ILE A 306 20.97 -11.26 -1.93
C ILE A 306 20.66 -12.56 -2.66
N ILE A 307 19.43 -12.68 -3.16
CA ILE A 307 18.95 -13.86 -3.85
C ILE A 307 18.23 -13.37 -5.11
N PHE A 308 18.74 -13.75 -6.28
CA PHE A 308 18.05 -13.47 -7.54
C PHE A 308 17.01 -14.55 -7.80
N ALA A 309 15.74 -14.14 -7.80
CA ALA A 309 14.59 -15.03 -8.04
C ALA A 309 13.31 -14.20 -8.27
N ASP A 310 12.29 -14.85 -8.81
CA ASP A 310 10.95 -14.27 -8.98
C ASP A 310 10.33 -13.88 -7.64
N VAL A 311 9.64 -12.74 -7.61
CA VAL A 311 8.92 -12.21 -6.45
C VAL A 311 7.44 -12.58 -6.57
N PRO A 312 6.93 -13.56 -5.77
CA PRO A 312 5.57 -14.03 -5.89
C PRO A 312 4.58 -12.97 -5.41
N ARG A 313 3.52 -12.76 -6.21
CA ARG A 313 2.41 -11.87 -5.89
C ARG A 313 1.08 -12.62 -5.93
N ASN A 314 0.18 -12.25 -5.03
CA ASN A 314 -1.19 -12.75 -5.05
C ASN A 314 -2.01 -12.05 -6.17
N PRO A 315 -3.26 -12.52 -6.45
CA PRO A 315 -4.11 -11.92 -7.49
C PRO A 315 -4.45 -10.43 -7.29
N THR A 316 -4.21 -9.88 -6.10
CA THR A 316 -4.38 -8.44 -5.81
C THR A 316 -3.05 -7.67 -5.91
N GLY A 317 -1.98 -8.29 -6.42
CA GLY A 317 -0.67 -7.66 -6.62
C GLY A 317 0.21 -7.54 -5.36
N LYS A 318 -0.22 -8.07 -4.20
CA LYS A 318 0.58 -8.01 -2.96
C LYS A 318 1.65 -9.11 -2.95
N ILE A 319 2.86 -8.75 -2.54
CA ILE A 319 3.97 -9.69 -2.36
C ILE A 319 3.60 -10.75 -1.31
N GLU A 320 3.83 -12.01 -1.63
CA GLU A 320 3.57 -13.14 -0.75
C GLU A 320 4.82 -13.51 0.09
N LYS A 321 5.27 -12.61 0.97
CA LYS A 321 6.42 -12.82 1.86
C LYS A 321 6.39 -14.14 2.64
N PRO A 322 5.23 -14.67 3.09
CA PRO A 322 5.19 -15.99 3.74
C PRO A 322 5.75 -17.12 2.86
N LYS A 323 5.44 -17.13 1.56
CA LYS A 323 5.98 -18.13 0.62
C LYS A 323 7.51 -18.01 0.49
N LEU A 324 8.02 -16.78 0.49
CA LEU A 324 9.47 -16.55 0.44
C LEU A 324 10.17 -17.02 1.72
N ARG A 325 9.57 -16.75 2.89
CA ARG A 325 10.10 -17.25 4.16
C ARG A 325 10.09 -18.78 4.23
N GLU A 326 9.04 -19.43 3.77
CA GLU A 326 8.97 -20.89 3.70
C GLU A 326 10.06 -21.45 2.78
N LYS A 327 10.22 -20.87 1.59
CA LYS A 327 11.19 -21.32 0.58
C LYS A 327 12.65 -21.14 1.03
N TYR A 328 12.98 -19.98 1.60
CA TYR A 328 14.38 -19.62 1.89
C TYR A 328 14.75 -19.76 3.36
N GLY A 329 13.79 -19.74 4.28
CA GLY A 329 14.03 -19.91 5.71
C GLY A 329 14.54 -21.31 6.08
N ALA A 330 13.92 -22.34 5.53
CA ALA A 330 14.34 -23.74 5.76
C ALA A 330 15.73 -24.02 5.18
N THR A 331 16.03 -23.49 3.99
CA THR A 331 17.34 -23.65 3.33
C THR A 331 18.47 -22.98 4.13
N HIS A 332 18.18 -21.85 4.77
CA HIS A 332 19.17 -21.11 5.54
C HIS A 332 19.53 -21.83 6.85
N LEU A 333 18.55 -22.43 7.52
CA LEU A 333 18.79 -23.22 8.74
C LEU A 333 19.69 -24.45 8.47
N VAL A 334 19.47 -25.13 7.35
CA VAL A 334 20.30 -26.29 6.95
C VAL A 334 21.72 -25.87 6.62
N ALA A 335 21.92 -24.74 5.94
CA ALA A 335 23.25 -24.22 5.63
C ALA A 335 24.02 -23.78 6.89
N ALA A 336 23.31 -23.19 7.88
CA ALA A 336 23.93 -22.79 9.15
C ALA A 336 24.32 -23.97 10.02
N GLN A 337 23.61 -25.09 9.98
CA GLN A 337 23.92 -26.32 10.69
C GLN A 337 25.17 -27.08 10.11
N ASN A 338 25.42 -26.87 8.81
CA ASN A 338 26.57 -27.51 8.12
C ASN A 338 27.89 -26.69 8.22
N GLN A 339 27.87 -25.51 8.85
CA GLN A 339 29.02 -24.63 9.05
C GLN A 339 29.46 -24.54 10.52
N GLY A 340 28.86 -25.33 11.44
CA GLY A 340 29.15 -25.37 12.87
C GLY A 340 29.98 -26.62 13.25
#